data_29bcd64b401597745294607767303cde
#
_entry.id   29bcd64b401597745294607767303cde
#
_cell.length_a   1.000
_cell.length_b   1.000
_cell.length_c   1.000
_cell.angle_alpha   90.00
_cell.angle_beta   90.00
_cell.angle_gamma   90.00
#
_symmetry.space_group_name_H-M   'P 1'
#
loop_
_entity.id
_entity.type
_entity.pdbx_description
1 polymer ?
#
loop_
_entity_poly.entity_id
_entity_poly.type
_entity_poly.pdbx_seq_one_letter_code
_entity_poly.pdbx_strand_id
1 'polypeptide(L)'
;MNKMAVCILTYDRDDLITEFLKTQVELYEQFEVDVWIYDSNENHVCGKTIKEYIKLYSNLYYVEVNSNLHSNKKALQIIKGYGRTKKYDYIWFTQDAFRIEQDELESIIEIVQNDFDIITIANDDSKCLSSKEYYDVREYFKDSAWKLTGYGNCILKTSSMIDNADWDKIEKKYLVDTCINYAHVGYYFEQLLLIEQPKMFYKHVNYGKYYMSKLKKQPSWIKNVFHIICEVWVGLIDKLPDYYDVYKKEVIKSLCIDANFFSFRKFLYYRKLDIYNMDIYNKYKNIWPMLCDLDEDFLKKLAETELNEVENFENYRILKFYEKYRNIYIYGSGIVANEVVEILKRNKKDWISFLVSDVSLNKQNLHNHNIVKFEKKMIKKDVGIIMGVNYKNYNEIVKKYNLYTLENHLLAMY
;
A
#
# COMPACT_ATOMS: atom_id res chain seq x y z
N MET A 1 -4.20 32.53 2.38
CA MET A 1 -4.01 31.11 2.71
C MET A 1 -4.78 30.30 1.69
N ASN A 2 -4.18 29.27 1.10
CA ASN A 2 -4.85 28.38 0.15
C ASN A 2 -5.99 27.65 0.85
N LYS A 3 -7.18 27.65 0.21
CA LYS A 3 -8.36 26.96 0.74
C LYS A 3 -8.34 25.49 0.33
N MET A 4 -8.58 24.61 1.28
CA MET A 4 -8.60 23.17 1.05
C MET A 4 -9.96 22.55 1.41
N ALA A 5 -10.38 21.57 0.64
CA ALA A 5 -11.49 20.68 0.97
C ALA A 5 -11.06 19.23 1.06
N VAL A 6 -11.58 18.53 2.04
CA VAL A 6 -11.49 17.06 2.16
C VAL A 6 -12.77 16.46 1.59
N CYS A 7 -12.64 15.56 0.62
CA CYS A 7 -13.74 14.91 -0.08
C CYS A 7 -13.78 13.43 0.25
N ILE A 8 -14.81 12.98 0.94
CA ILE A 8 -14.95 11.63 1.47
C ILE A 8 -16.03 10.89 0.70
N LEU A 9 -15.66 9.82 0.01
CA LEU A 9 -16.62 8.88 -0.57
C LEU A 9 -16.94 7.78 0.44
N THR A 10 -18.25 7.61 0.74
CA THR A 10 -18.73 6.54 1.62
C THR A 10 -19.80 5.69 0.95
N TYR A 11 -19.90 4.42 1.36
CA TYR A 11 -20.91 3.47 0.93
C TYR A 11 -21.15 2.41 2.01
N ASP A 12 -22.36 2.38 2.57
CA ASP A 12 -22.80 1.39 3.57
C ASP A 12 -21.83 1.21 4.77
N ARG A 13 -21.40 2.35 5.36
CA ARG A 13 -20.38 2.38 6.41
C ARG A 13 -20.74 3.38 7.54
N ASP A 14 -21.94 3.27 8.09
CA ASP A 14 -22.45 4.18 9.09
C ASP A 14 -21.56 4.29 10.33
N ASP A 15 -20.99 3.16 10.79
CA ASP A 15 -20.09 3.13 11.95
C ASP A 15 -18.83 3.98 11.71
N LEU A 16 -18.23 3.86 10.50
CA LEU A 16 -17.03 4.62 10.12
C LEU A 16 -17.32 6.11 9.99
N ILE A 17 -18.45 6.47 9.37
CA ILE A 17 -18.87 7.87 9.24
C ILE A 17 -19.19 8.46 10.62
N THR A 18 -19.91 7.73 11.49
CA THR A 18 -20.21 8.19 12.84
C THR A 18 -18.95 8.43 13.67
N GLU A 19 -17.97 7.54 13.60
CA GLU A 19 -16.67 7.73 14.24
C GLU A 19 -15.92 8.93 13.65
N PHE A 20 -15.91 9.08 12.31
CA PHE A 20 -15.29 10.21 11.63
C PHE A 20 -15.88 11.55 12.09
N LEU A 21 -17.21 11.66 12.10
CA LEU A 21 -17.90 12.87 12.54
C LEU A 21 -17.53 13.26 13.98
N LYS A 22 -17.43 12.28 14.87
CA LYS A 22 -17.08 12.51 16.28
C LYS A 22 -15.63 12.91 16.51
N THR A 23 -14.71 12.47 15.66
CA THR A 23 -13.27 12.57 15.94
C THR A 23 -12.53 13.51 15.02
N GLN A 24 -13.07 13.84 13.84
CA GLN A 24 -12.32 14.54 12.81
C GLN A 24 -12.94 15.88 12.38
N VAL A 25 -14.26 16.04 12.39
CA VAL A 25 -14.90 17.24 11.81
C VAL A 25 -14.48 18.51 12.55
N GLU A 26 -14.46 18.48 13.90
CA GLU A 26 -14.00 19.61 14.70
C GLU A 26 -12.53 19.94 14.43
N LEU A 27 -11.68 18.92 14.27
CA LEU A 27 -10.28 19.12 13.94
C LEU A 27 -10.12 19.83 12.58
N TYR A 28 -10.87 19.42 11.54
CA TYR A 28 -10.84 20.09 10.25
C TYR A 28 -11.38 21.53 10.33
N GLU A 29 -12.40 21.80 11.15
CA GLU A 29 -12.93 23.15 11.35
C GLU A 29 -11.92 24.09 11.98
N GLN A 30 -11.13 23.64 12.95
CA GLN A 30 -10.06 24.41 13.59
C GLN A 30 -8.99 24.90 12.57
N PHE A 31 -8.81 24.18 11.47
CA PHE A 31 -7.87 24.51 10.41
C PHE A 31 -8.54 25.11 9.15
N GLU A 32 -9.80 25.53 9.26
CA GLU A 32 -10.57 26.12 8.14
C GLU A 32 -10.65 25.20 6.90
N VAL A 33 -10.66 23.87 7.12
CA VAL A 33 -10.78 22.86 6.07
C VAL A 33 -12.23 22.42 5.95
N ASP A 34 -12.80 22.57 4.77
CA ASP A 34 -14.15 22.10 4.47
C ASP A 34 -14.16 20.58 4.27
N VAL A 35 -15.19 19.90 4.82
CA VAL A 35 -15.39 18.45 4.72
C VAL A 35 -16.66 18.17 3.91
N TRP A 36 -16.50 17.46 2.81
CA TRP A 36 -17.58 17.03 1.94
C TRP A 36 -17.74 15.52 2.00
N ILE A 37 -18.91 15.05 2.46
CA ILE A 37 -19.23 13.62 2.50
C ILE A 37 -20.16 13.31 1.34
N TYR A 38 -19.69 12.43 0.45
CA TYR A 38 -20.40 11.90 -0.71
C TYR A 38 -20.92 10.51 -0.39
N ASP A 39 -22.22 10.42 -0.10
CA ASP A 39 -22.88 9.18 0.26
C ASP A 39 -23.45 8.50 -0.99
N SER A 40 -22.95 7.33 -1.31
CA SER A 40 -23.39 6.53 -2.44
C SER A 40 -24.25 5.32 -2.05
N ASN A 41 -24.72 5.25 -0.81
CA ASN A 41 -25.67 4.22 -0.37
C ASN A 41 -27.07 4.54 -0.91
N GLU A 42 -27.82 3.53 -1.40
CA GLU A 42 -29.18 3.71 -1.91
C GLU A 42 -30.15 4.23 -0.85
N ASN A 43 -29.97 3.78 0.39
CA ASN A 43 -30.84 4.14 1.51
C ASN A 43 -30.36 5.37 2.28
N HIS A 44 -29.18 5.89 1.96
CA HIS A 44 -28.56 7.07 2.61
C HIS A 44 -28.65 7.03 4.16
N VAL A 45 -28.41 5.86 4.76
CA VAL A 45 -28.64 5.62 6.20
C VAL A 45 -27.84 6.59 7.05
N CYS A 46 -26.57 6.85 6.69
CA CYS A 46 -25.74 7.82 7.41
C CYS A 46 -26.17 9.28 7.24
N GLY A 47 -26.99 9.57 6.23
CA GLY A 47 -27.43 10.95 5.90
C GLY A 47 -28.17 11.65 7.05
N LYS A 48 -28.94 10.92 7.86
CA LYS A 48 -29.61 11.49 9.04
C LYS A 48 -28.59 11.98 10.05
N THR A 49 -27.63 11.16 10.41
CA THR A 49 -26.57 11.50 11.36
C THR A 49 -25.72 12.66 10.84
N ILE A 50 -25.33 12.63 9.57
CA ILE A 50 -24.55 13.72 8.96
C ILE A 50 -25.32 15.05 9.00
N LYS A 51 -26.63 15.05 8.68
CA LYS A 51 -27.49 16.25 8.71
C LYS A 51 -27.63 16.84 10.13
N GLU A 52 -27.50 16.05 11.17
CA GLU A 52 -27.45 16.55 12.56
C GLU A 52 -26.11 17.27 12.84
N TYR A 53 -25.00 16.73 12.38
CA TYR A 53 -23.69 17.36 12.52
C TYR A 53 -23.52 18.64 11.70
N ILE A 54 -24.13 18.72 10.50
CA ILE A 54 -24.13 19.96 9.69
C ILE A 54 -24.72 21.16 10.46
N LYS A 55 -25.64 20.94 11.39
CA LYS A 55 -26.17 22.00 12.24
C LYS A 55 -25.18 22.53 13.28
N LEU A 56 -24.16 21.74 13.59
CA LEU A 56 -23.15 22.05 14.61
C LEU A 56 -21.86 22.59 13.98
N TYR A 57 -21.50 22.15 12.76
CA TYR A 57 -20.24 22.45 12.10
C TYR A 57 -20.46 23.12 10.75
N SER A 58 -19.94 24.32 10.60
CA SER A 58 -20.15 25.14 9.39
C SER A 58 -19.33 24.69 8.17
N ASN A 59 -18.28 23.91 8.42
CA ASN A 59 -17.37 23.34 7.43
C ASN A 59 -17.81 21.98 6.88
N LEU A 60 -18.96 21.44 7.31
CA LEU A 60 -19.44 20.10 6.93
C LEU A 60 -20.53 20.17 5.86
N TYR A 61 -20.36 19.42 4.78
CA TYR A 61 -21.30 19.34 3.66
C TYR A 61 -21.65 17.90 3.33
N TYR A 62 -22.87 17.66 2.83
CA TYR A 62 -23.37 16.33 2.48
C TYR A 62 -23.94 16.33 1.07
N VAL A 63 -23.58 15.32 0.29
CA VAL A 63 -24.03 15.11 -1.09
C VAL A 63 -24.43 13.64 -1.30
N GLU A 64 -25.65 13.44 -1.77
CA GLU A 64 -26.13 12.14 -2.20
C GLU A 64 -25.66 11.88 -3.64
N VAL A 65 -24.99 10.73 -3.87
CA VAL A 65 -24.49 10.35 -5.19
C VAL A 65 -25.09 9.02 -5.65
N ASN A 66 -25.14 8.81 -6.95
CA ASN A 66 -25.74 7.62 -7.53
C ASN A 66 -25.02 6.33 -7.07
N SER A 67 -25.77 5.41 -6.45
CA SER A 67 -25.28 4.13 -5.95
C SER A 67 -24.84 3.16 -7.07
N ASN A 68 -25.47 3.23 -8.25
CA ASN A 68 -25.27 2.29 -9.35
C ASN A 68 -23.97 2.49 -10.14
N LEU A 69 -23.20 3.55 -9.86
CA LEU A 69 -21.92 3.79 -10.53
C LEU A 69 -20.80 3.05 -9.83
N HIS A 70 -19.85 2.53 -10.61
CA HIS A 70 -18.60 1.98 -10.08
C HIS A 70 -17.85 3.02 -9.21
N SER A 71 -17.25 2.60 -8.09
CA SER A 71 -16.61 3.49 -7.11
C SER A 71 -15.58 4.45 -7.73
N ASN A 72 -14.78 3.97 -8.66
CA ASN A 72 -13.76 4.80 -9.32
C ASN A 72 -14.36 5.82 -10.29
N LYS A 73 -15.48 5.49 -10.92
CA LYS A 73 -16.23 6.47 -11.73
C LYS A 73 -16.79 7.58 -10.85
N LYS A 74 -17.33 7.23 -9.67
CA LYS A 74 -17.78 8.22 -8.67
C LYS A 74 -16.62 9.11 -8.23
N ALA A 75 -15.46 8.50 -7.91
CA ALA A 75 -14.26 9.24 -7.50
C ALA A 75 -13.85 10.29 -8.52
N LEU A 76 -13.73 9.92 -9.80
CA LEU A 76 -13.40 10.88 -10.86
C LEU A 76 -14.48 11.95 -11.04
N GLN A 77 -15.77 11.61 -10.92
CA GLN A 77 -16.84 12.60 -10.99
C GLN A 77 -16.79 13.61 -9.85
N ILE A 78 -16.45 13.18 -8.64
CA ILE A 78 -16.25 14.06 -7.49
C ILE A 78 -15.10 15.02 -7.76
N ILE A 79 -13.95 14.52 -8.18
CA ILE A 79 -12.78 15.34 -8.52
C ILE A 79 -13.13 16.34 -9.62
N LYS A 80 -13.70 15.89 -10.73
CA LYS A 80 -14.14 16.71 -11.87
C LYS A 80 -15.15 17.80 -11.46
N GLY A 81 -16.07 17.50 -10.56
CA GLY A 81 -17.07 18.44 -10.05
C GLY A 81 -16.46 19.60 -9.28
N TYR A 82 -15.41 19.35 -8.52
CA TYR A 82 -14.74 20.37 -7.72
C TYR A 82 -13.98 21.39 -8.55
N GLY A 83 -13.19 20.94 -9.53
CA GLY A 83 -12.50 21.83 -10.43
C GLY A 83 -13.42 22.85 -11.10
N ARG A 84 -14.64 22.43 -11.42
CA ARG A 84 -15.67 23.31 -12.02
C ARG A 84 -16.20 24.40 -11.10
N THR A 85 -16.21 24.17 -9.77
CA THR A 85 -16.70 25.17 -8.81
C THR A 85 -15.68 26.26 -8.50
N LYS A 86 -14.41 26.01 -8.73
CA LYS A 86 -13.27 26.92 -8.42
C LYS A 86 -13.32 27.52 -7.01
N LYS A 87 -13.93 26.80 -6.07
CA LYS A 87 -14.11 27.27 -4.68
C LYS A 87 -12.86 27.01 -3.82
N TYR A 88 -12.11 25.94 -4.12
CA TYR A 88 -10.96 25.51 -3.36
C TYR A 88 -9.72 25.54 -4.22
N ASP A 89 -8.57 25.87 -3.58
CA ASP A 89 -7.28 25.81 -4.23
C ASP A 89 -6.74 24.38 -4.25
N TYR A 90 -7.14 23.57 -3.24
CA TYR A 90 -6.74 22.19 -3.11
C TYR A 90 -7.90 21.27 -2.74
N ILE A 91 -7.85 20.04 -3.23
CA ILE A 91 -8.77 18.95 -2.88
C ILE A 91 -7.97 17.76 -2.37
N TRP A 92 -8.36 17.28 -1.19
CA TRP A 92 -7.90 16.01 -0.65
C TRP A 92 -9.00 14.96 -0.78
N PHE A 93 -8.87 14.08 -1.76
CA PHE A 93 -9.84 12.99 -1.96
C PHE A 93 -9.47 11.80 -1.07
N THR A 94 -10.33 11.41 -0.12
CA THR A 94 -10.04 10.39 0.88
C THR A 94 -11.21 9.41 1.12
N GLN A 95 -11.02 8.49 2.07
CA GLN A 95 -12.01 7.49 2.49
C GLN A 95 -12.51 7.82 3.89
N ASP A 96 -13.73 7.35 4.18
CA ASP A 96 -14.36 7.40 5.50
C ASP A 96 -13.58 6.68 6.62
N ALA A 97 -12.66 5.80 6.26
CA ALA A 97 -11.86 5.04 7.21
C ALA A 97 -10.60 5.74 7.71
N PHE A 98 -10.13 6.81 7.05
CA PHE A 98 -8.90 7.50 7.49
C PHE A 98 -9.13 8.44 8.67
N ARG A 99 -8.14 8.50 9.54
CA ARG A 99 -8.04 9.41 10.69
C ARG A 99 -6.70 10.08 10.68
N ILE A 100 -6.65 11.35 11.11
CA ILE A 100 -5.43 12.14 11.19
C ILE A 100 -5.33 12.82 12.55
N GLU A 101 -4.13 12.86 13.11
CA GLU A 101 -3.83 13.63 14.32
C GLU A 101 -3.54 15.09 13.97
N GLN A 102 -3.72 15.98 14.95
CA GLN A 102 -3.66 17.43 14.77
C GLN A 102 -2.33 17.90 14.17
N ASP A 103 -1.22 17.47 14.73
CA ASP A 103 0.12 17.89 14.28
C ASP A 103 0.47 17.40 12.87
N GLU A 104 -0.09 16.26 12.46
CA GLU A 104 0.09 15.76 11.10
C GLU A 104 -0.77 16.56 10.10
N LEU A 105 -2.01 16.93 10.48
CA LEU A 105 -2.86 17.78 9.66
C LEU A 105 -2.23 19.17 9.48
N GLU A 106 -1.73 19.78 10.57
CA GLU A 106 -1.02 21.06 10.53
C GLU A 106 0.15 21.02 9.56
N SER A 107 0.99 20.00 9.64
CA SER A 107 2.10 19.81 8.70
C SER A 107 1.66 19.66 7.24
N ILE A 108 0.52 19.02 6.96
CA ILE A 108 -0.04 18.91 5.61
C ILE A 108 -0.52 20.28 5.11
N ILE A 109 -1.19 21.05 5.98
CA ILE A 109 -1.66 22.39 5.63
C ILE A 109 -0.50 23.34 5.32
N GLU A 110 0.61 23.27 6.06
CA GLU A 110 1.83 24.01 5.75
C GLU A 110 2.38 23.66 4.35
N ILE A 111 2.38 22.37 3.98
CA ILE A 111 2.84 21.92 2.65
C ILE A 111 1.91 22.46 1.55
N VAL A 112 0.61 22.48 1.77
CA VAL A 112 -0.40 23.02 0.83
C VAL A 112 -0.16 24.51 0.52
N GLN A 113 0.51 25.26 1.39
CA GLN A 113 0.85 26.67 1.12
C GLN A 113 2.05 26.84 0.16
N ASN A 114 2.79 25.78 -0.17
CA ASN A 114 4.00 25.83 -1.01
C ASN A 114 3.75 25.60 -2.51
N ASP A 115 2.50 25.65 -2.95
CA ASP A 115 2.09 25.66 -4.35
C ASP A 115 2.46 24.40 -5.17
N PHE A 116 2.41 23.23 -4.55
CA PHE A 116 2.58 21.94 -5.25
C PHE A 116 1.35 21.58 -6.09
N ASP A 117 1.54 20.99 -7.26
CA ASP A 117 0.44 20.54 -8.13
C ASP A 117 -0.23 19.28 -7.58
N ILE A 118 0.57 18.37 -7.04
CA ILE A 118 0.11 17.14 -6.40
C ILE A 118 0.98 16.83 -5.17
N ILE A 119 0.32 16.38 -4.10
CA ILE A 119 0.98 15.96 -2.87
C ILE A 119 0.57 14.51 -2.60
N THR A 120 1.55 13.60 -2.59
CA THR A 120 1.33 12.23 -2.11
C THR A 120 1.50 12.19 -0.60
N ILE A 121 0.52 11.63 0.10
CA ILE A 121 0.58 11.36 1.54
C ILE A 121 0.67 9.85 1.74
N ALA A 122 1.77 9.37 2.28
CA ALA A 122 1.90 7.95 2.55
C ALA A 122 2.87 7.65 3.70
N ASN A 123 2.62 6.57 4.41
CA ASN A 123 3.59 5.97 5.29
C ASN A 123 4.29 4.84 4.52
N ASP A 124 5.47 5.09 4.01
CA ASP A 124 6.26 4.06 3.35
C ASP A 124 7.40 3.61 4.25
N ASP A 125 7.07 2.68 5.12
CA ASP A 125 8.06 2.03 5.98
C ASP A 125 9.01 1.12 5.18
N SER A 126 8.62 0.69 3.97
CA SER A 126 9.39 -0.29 3.19
C SER A 126 10.63 0.31 2.52
N LYS A 127 10.53 1.55 2.03
CA LYS A 127 11.62 2.23 1.32
C LYS A 127 12.35 3.28 2.16
N CYS A 128 11.92 3.53 3.39
CA CYS A 128 12.45 4.59 4.25
C CYS A 128 12.55 5.94 3.54
N LEU A 129 11.53 6.28 2.71
CA LEU A 129 11.49 7.56 2.02
C LEU A 129 11.16 8.66 3.03
N SER A 130 12.03 9.65 3.12
CA SER A 130 11.71 10.89 3.80
C SER A 130 10.83 11.77 2.92
N SER A 131 10.13 12.72 3.52
CA SER A 131 9.40 13.74 2.77
C SER A 131 10.36 14.49 1.85
N LYS A 132 9.97 14.68 0.59
CA LYS A 132 10.79 15.39 -0.40
C LYS A 132 9.97 15.99 -1.54
N GLU A 133 10.54 16.99 -2.18
CA GLU A 133 10.04 17.61 -3.41
C GLU A 133 10.54 16.85 -4.64
N TYR A 134 9.75 16.89 -5.71
CA TYR A 134 10.11 16.37 -7.02
C TYR A 134 9.81 17.42 -8.09
N TYR A 135 10.70 17.47 -9.07
CA TYR A 135 10.59 18.30 -10.27
C TYR A 135 10.67 17.44 -11.55
N ASP A 136 11.08 16.17 -11.45
CA ASP A 136 10.99 15.18 -12.53
C ASP A 136 9.79 14.25 -12.27
N VAL A 137 8.82 14.27 -13.19
CA VAL A 137 7.59 13.47 -13.10
C VAL A 137 7.88 11.97 -13.13
N ARG A 138 8.97 11.53 -13.78
CA ARG A 138 9.36 10.11 -13.83
C ARG A 138 9.85 9.61 -12.48
N GLU A 139 10.68 10.41 -11.79
CA GLU A 139 11.12 10.07 -10.44
C GLU A 139 9.94 10.05 -9.45
N TYR A 140 9.02 11.02 -9.58
CA TYR A 140 7.79 11.02 -8.80
C TYR A 140 6.89 9.81 -9.12
N PHE A 141 6.74 9.44 -10.39
CA PHE A 141 6.01 8.25 -10.81
C PHE A 141 6.58 6.99 -10.18
N LYS A 142 7.89 6.79 -10.28
CA LYS A 142 8.61 5.66 -9.69
C LYS A 142 8.35 5.49 -8.19
N ASP A 143 8.41 6.61 -7.45
CA ASP A 143 8.33 6.59 -5.99
C ASP A 143 6.89 6.62 -5.46
N SER A 144 5.93 7.17 -6.23
CA SER A 144 4.60 7.50 -5.71
C SER A 144 3.43 6.76 -6.37
N ALA A 145 3.56 6.25 -7.59
CA ALA A 145 2.42 5.76 -8.36
C ALA A 145 1.62 4.66 -7.64
N TRP A 146 2.28 3.66 -7.06
CA TRP A 146 1.60 2.59 -6.35
C TRP A 146 0.93 3.07 -5.06
N LYS A 147 1.46 4.10 -4.40
CA LYS A 147 0.88 4.68 -3.18
C LYS A 147 -0.42 5.42 -3.49
N LEU A 148 -0.47 6.06 -4.66
CA LEU A 148 -1.65 6.77 -5.16
C LEU A 148 -2.81 5.85 -5.55
N THR A 149 -2.63 4.52 -5.54
CA THR A 149 -3.73 3.55 -5.70
C THR A 149 -4.76 3.62 -4.56
N GLY A 150 -4.33 4.09 -3.37
CA GLY A 150 -5.20 4.29 -2.21
C GLY A 150 -5.88 5.66 -2.24
N TYR A 151 -7.21 5.68 -2.15
CA TYR A 151 -7.90 6.94 -1.85
C TYR A 151 -7.46 7.43 -0.47
N GLY A 152 -7.17 8.72 -0.36
CA GLY A 152 -6.62 9.35 0.85
C GLY A 152 -5.15 9.70 0.73
N ASN A 153 -4.45 9.13 -0.23
CA ASN A 153 -3.02 9.34 -0.40
C ASN A 153 -2.70 10.51 -1.35
N CYS A 154 -3.68 11.32 -1.75
CA CYS A 154 -3.49 12.35 -2.77
C CYS A 154 -4.22 13.65 -2.42
N ILE A 155 -3.48 14.78 -2.48
CA ILE A 155 -4.02 16.13 -2.51
C ILE A 155 -3.68 16.75 -3.86
N LEU A 156 -4.65 17.36 -4.51
CA LEU A 156 -4.56 17.93 -5.85
C LEU A 156 -4.77 19.44 -5.79
N LYS A 157 -3.91 20.19 -6.48
CA LYS A 157 -4.14 21.61 -6.76
C LYS A 157 -5.19 21.73 -7.86
N THR A 158 -6.28 22.47 -7.61
CA THR A 158 -7.44 22.50 -8.52
C THR A 158 -7.11 23.15 -9.86
N SER A 159 -6.39 24.27 -9.84
CA SER A 159 -6.09 25.05 -11.04
C SER A 159 -5.24 24.30 -12.08
N SER A 160 -4.25 23.52 -11.67
CA SER A 160 -3.37 22.78 -12.59
C SER A 160 -3.83 21.37 -12.86
N MET A 161 -4.31 20.68 -11.84
CA MET A 161 -4.66 19.28 -11.96
C MET A 161 -6.10 19.06 -12.45
N ILE A 162 -7.07 19.92 -12.11
CA ILE A 162 -8.49 19.67 -12.32
C ILE A 162 -9.09 20.55 -13.40
N ASP A 163 -8.92 21.89 -13.29
CA ASP A 163 -9.58 22.85 -14.16
C ASP A 163 -9.18 22.72 -15.64
N ASN A 164 -7.92 22.34 -15.89
CA ASN A 164 -7.36 22.21 -17.24
C ASN A 164 -7.33 20.76 -17.77
N ALA A 165 -7.97 19.81 -17.07
CA ALA A 165 -7.97 18.42 -17.47
C ALA A 165 -8.93 18.14 -18.62
N ASP A 166 -8.49 17.39 -19.62
CA ASP A 166 -9.35 16.84 -20.68
C ASP A 166 -10.09 15.59 -20.17
N TRP A 167 -11.19 15.84 -19.47
CA TRP A 167 -11.96 14.78 -18.82
C TRP A 167 -12.52 13.76 -19.79
N ASP A 168 -12.90 14.17 -21.00
CA ASP A 168 -13.47 13.24 -21.99
C ASP A 168 -12.39 12.27 -22.48
N LYS A 169 -11.17 12.76 -22.70
CA LYS A 169 -10.02 11.91 -23.03
C LYS A 169 -9.66 10.97 -21.88
N ILE A 170 -9.63 11.46 -20.65
CA ILE A 170 -9.30 10.69 -19.45
C ILE A 170 -10.32 9.58 -19.22
N GLU A 171 -11.60 9.92 -19.24
CA GLU A 171 -12.69 8.96 -19.04
C GLU A 171 -12.68 7.88 -20.13
N LYS A 172 -12.52 8.25 -21.39
CA LYS A 172 -12.42 7.31 -22.50
C LYS A 172 -11.20 6.37 -22.39
N LYS A 173 -10.08 6.87 -21.88
CA LYS A 173 -8.83 6.08 -21.77
C LYS A 173 -8.81 5.16 -20.54
N TYR A 174 -9.29 5.62 -19.40
CA TYR A 174 -9.08 4.96 -18.10
C TYR A 174 -10.33 4.40 -17.43
N LEU A 175 -11.55 4.86 -17.78
CA LEU A 175 -12.79 4.25 -17.26
C LEU A 175 -13.22 3.04 -18.10
N VAL A 176 -12.28 2.15 -18.36
CA VAL A 176 -12.47 0.88 -19.06
C VAL A 176 -12.09 -0.27 -18.15
N ASP A 177 -12.66 -1.46 -18.35
CA ASP A 177 -12.52 -2.62 -17.46
C ASP A 177 -11.07 -2.92 -17.07
N THR A 178 -10.13 -2.78 -18.01
CA THR A 178 -8.70 -3.02 -17.81
C THR A 178 -7.97 -1.97 -16.98
N CYS A 179 -8.62 -0.84 -16.61
CA CYS A 179 -7.98 0.26 -15.88
C CYS A 179 -8.85 0.82 -14.76
N ILE A 180 -10.13 0.46 -14.73
CA ILE A 180 -11.16 1.15 -13.95
C ILE A 180 -10.83 1.28 -12.46
N ASN A 181 -10.22 0.27 -11.83
CA ASN A 181 -9.90 0.32 -10.40
C ASN A 181 -8.87 1.39 -10.04
N TYR A 182 -8.06 1.82 -11.01
CA TYR A 182 -6.98 2.79 -10.80
C TYR A 182 -7.05 3.97 -11.77
N ALA A 183 -8.23 4.23 -12.34
CA ALA A 183 -8.44 5.31 -13.32
C ALA A 183 -7.95 6.69 -12.83
N HIS A 184 -8.07 6.96 -11.53
CA HIS A 184 -7.55 8.17 -10.89
C HIS A 184 -6.03 8.28 -10.97
N VAL A 185 -5.28 7.18 -10.84
CA VAL A 185 -3.83 7.17 -11.01
C VAL A 185 -3.46 7.50 -12.45
N GLY A 186 -4.17 6.91 -13.41
CA GLY A 186 -4.02 7.23 -14.83
C GLY A 186 -4.21 8.72 -15.11
N TYR A 187 -5.27 9.29 -14.56
CA TYR A 187 -5.54 10.72 -14.63
C TYR A 187 -4.40 11.56 -14.07
N TYR A 188 -3.89 11.25 -12.88
CA TYR A 188 -2.82 12.03 -12.26
C TYR A 188 -1.58 12.13 -13.15
N PHE A 189 -1.12 11.00 -13.68
CA PHE A 189 0.08 10.95 -14.49
C PHE A 189 -0.09 11.44 -15.93
N GLU A 190 -1.29 11.41 -16.50
CA GLU A 190 -1.59 12.14 -17.76
C GLU A 190 -1.55 13.64 -17.53
N GLN A 191 -2.20 14.12 -16.47
CA GLN A 191 -2.32 15.55 -16.21
C GLN A 191 -0.99 16.21 -15.86
N LEU A 192 -0.14 15.53 -15.09
CA LEU A 192 1.20 16.04 -14.73
C LEU A 192 2.08 16.31 -15.96
N LEU A 193 1.93 15.56 -17.05
CA LEU A 193 2.68 15.80 -18.29
C LEU A 193 2.22 17.03 -19.07
N LEU A 194 1.06 17.58 -18.75
CA LEU A 194 0.53 18.78 -19.39
C LEU A 194 0.96 20.07 -18.67
N ILE A 195 1.56 19.96 -17.50
CA ILE A 195 2.06 21.09 -16.72
C ILE A 195 3.52 21.34 -17.11
N GLU A 196 3.84 22.57 -17.50
CA GLU A 196 5.16 22.95 -18.04
C GLU A 196 6.29 22.74 -17.03
N GLN A 197 6.06 23.07 -15.76
CA GLN A 197 7.01 22.91 -14.66
C GLN A 197 6.30 22.32 -13.44
N PRO A 198 5.95 21.02 -13.47
CA PRO A 198 5.19 20.41 -12.40
C PRO A 198 5.98 20.32 -11.10
N LYS A 199 5.33 20.69 -10.01
CA LYS A 199 5.88 20.59 -8.66
C LYS A 199 5.13 19.52 -7.88
N MET A 200 5.80 18.48 -7.49
CA MET A 200 5.21 17.37 -6.77
C MET A 200 5.87 17.22 -5.40
N PHE A 201 5.11 16.78 -4.41
CA PHE A 201 5.61 16.53 -3.07
C PHE A 201 5.23 15.14 -2.58
N TYR A 202 6.16 14.48 -1.93
CA TYR A 202 5.90 13.27 -1.17
C TYR A 202 6.01 13.59 0.32
N LYS A 203 4.90 13.48 1.04
CA LYS A 203 4.82 13.62 2.49
C LYS A 203 4.89 12.24 3.13
N HIS A 204 5.98 11.97 3.80
CA HIS A 204 6.03 10.83 4.72
C HIS A 204 5.24 11.16 5.98
N VAL A 205 4.26 10.33 6.32
CA VAL A 205 3.45 10.46 7.53
C VAL A 205 3.75 9.34 8.52
N ASN A 206 3.67 9.64 9.80
CA ASN A 206 3.86 8.63 10.84
C ASN A 206 2.67 7.69 10.91
N TYR A 207 2.92 6.39 10.97
CA TYR A 207 1.89 5.34 10.98
C TYR A 207 0.83 5.50 12.09
N GLY A 208 1.17 6.07 13.24
CA GLY A 208 0.20 6.29 14.33
C GLY A 208 -0.59 7.60 14.23
N LYS A 209 -0.20 8.50 13.30
CA LYS A 209 -0.79 9.85 13.18
C LYS A 209 -1.70 10.03 11.97
N TYR A 210 -1.50 9.21 10.94
CA TYR A 210 -2.40 9.05 9.81
C TYR A 210 -2.68 7.57 9.60
N TYR A 211 -3.86 7.12 9.98
CA TYR A 211 -4.16 5.71 10.11
C TYR A 211 -5.60 5.37 9.70
N MET A 212 -5.83 4.09 9.46
CA MET A 212 -7.18 3.57 9.23
C MET A 212 -7.86 3.21 10.55
N SER A 213 -9.14 3.58 10.68
CA SER A 213 -9.99 3.17 11.80
C SER A 213 -9.97 1.65 11.98
N LYS A 214 -9.96 1.22 13.24
CA LYS A 214 -10.05 -0.20 13.63
C LYS A 214 -11.40 -0.84 13.26
N LEU A 215 -12.43 -0.03 13.01
CA LEU A 215 -13.74 -0.48 12.55
C LEU A 215 -13.73 -0.96 11.09
N LYS A 216 -12.67 -0.65 10.33
CA LYS A 216 -12.56 -1.07 8.93
C LYS A 216 -12.51 -2.58 8.82
N LYS A 217 -13.53 -3.18 8.21
CA LYS A 217 -13.58 -4.61 7.87
C LYS A 217 -12.62 -4.94 6.72
N GLN A 218 -12.34 -6.23 6.54
CA GLN A 218 -11.55 -6.70 5.38
C GLN A 218 -12.18 -6.22 4.06
N PRO A 219 -11.36 -5.79 3.10
CA PRO A 219 -11.86 -5.28 1.84
C PRO A 219 -12.54 -6.39 1.03
N SER A 220 -13.73 -6.10 0.53
CA SER A 220 -14.52 -7.02 -0.31
C SER A 220 -13.80 -7.43 -1.62
N TRP A 221 -12.86 -6.62 -2.10
CA TRP A 221 -12.12 -6.85 -3.34
C TRP A 221 -11.07 -7.97 -3.25
N ILE A 222 -10.77 -8.49 -2.05
CA ILE A 222 -9.72 -9.50 -1.88
C ILE A 222 -9.95 -10.77 -2.73
N LYS A 223 -11.21 -11.13 -2.96
CA LYS A 223 -11.57 -12.26 -3.83
C LYS A 223 -11.15 -12.05 -5.29
N ASN A 224 -10.98 -10.81 -5.70
CA ASN A 224 -10.60 -10.39 -7.06
C ASN A 224 -9.15 -9.88 -7.12
N VAL A 225 -8.33 -10.12 -6.10
CA VAL A 225 -6.98 -9.53 -5.98
C VAL A 225 -6.11 -9.81 -7.20
N PHE A 226 -6.15 -11.04 -7.74
CA PHE A 226 -5.36 -11.40 -8.92
C PHE A 226 -5.82 -10.66 -10.17
N HIS A 227 -7.12 -10.56 -10.41
CA HIS A 227 -7.65 -9.75 -11.51
C HIS A 227 -7.25 -8.28 -11.36
N ILE A 228 -7.47 -7.69 -10.18
CA ILE A 228 -7.18 -6.28 -9.92
C ILE A 228 -5.69 -5.96 -10.11
N ILE A 229 -4.78 -6.84 -9.68
CA ILE A 229 -3.35 -6.57 -9.80
C ILE A 229 -2.81 -7.03 -11.15
N CYS A 230 -3.07 -8.28 -11.56
CA CYS A 230 -2.45 -8.85 -12.75
C CYS A 230 -3.00 -8.29 -14.07
N GLU A 231 -4.25 -7.83 -14.07
CA GLU A 231 -4.87 -7.29 -15.29
C GLU A 231 -5.08 -5.78 -15.20
N VAL A 232 -5.71 -5.30 -14.13
CA VAL A 232 -6.11 -3.89 -14.07
C VAL A 232 -4.94 -2.97 -13.75
N TRP A 233 -4.09 -3.32 -12.77
CA TRP A 233 -2.91 -2.52 -12.46
C TRP A 233 -1.87 -2.56 -13.59
N VAL A 234 -1.55 -3.74 -14.07
CA VAL A 234 -0.63 -3.91 -15.21
C VAL A 234 -1.17 -3.17 -16.43
N GLY A 235 -2.44 -3.38 -16.78
CA GLY A 235 -3.08 -2.72 -17.91
C GLY A 235 -3.14 -1.20 -17.81
N LEU A 236 -3.31 -0.64 -16.60
CA LEU A 236 -3.22 0.79 -16.37
C LEU A 236 -1.80 1.31 -16.65
N ILE A 237 -0.80 0.68 -16.03
CA ILE A 237 0.60 1.13 -16.18
C ILE A 237 1.06 1.05 -17.63
N ASP A 238 0.69 -0.02 -18.35
CA ASP A 238 1.01 -0.17 -19.77
C ASP A 238 0.36 0.93 -20.63
N LYS A 239 -0.84 1.39 -20.27
CA LYS A 239 -1.56 2.48 -20.97
C LYS A 239 -1.04 3.89 -20.68
N LEU A 240 -0.23 4.06 -19.63
CA LEU A 240 0.40 5.36 -19.38
C LEU A 240 1.33 5.75 -20.53
N PRO A 241 1.53 7.05 -20.76
CA PRO A 241 2.44 7.54 -21.81
C PRO A 241 3.83 6.90 -21.77
N ASP A 242 4.44 6.75 -22.95
CA ASP A 242 5.79 6.15 -23.12
C ASP A 242 6.88 6.91 -22.34
N TYR A 243 6.60 8.16 -21.97
CA TYR A 243 7.46 8.97 -21.09
C TYR A 243 7.82 8.26 -19.79
N TYR A 244 6.96 7.35 -19.30
CA TYR A 244 7.14 6.58 -18.07
C TYR A 244 7.79 5.21 -18.27
N ASP A 245 8.08 4.78 -19.51
CA ASP A 245 8.48 3.40 -19.83
C ASP A 245 9.70 2.92 -19.04
N VAL A 246 10.62 3.83 -18.76
CA VAL A 246 11.86 3.53 -17.99
C VAL A 246 11.57 2.94 -16.60
N TYR A 247 10.42 3.28 -15.99
CA TYR A 247 10.06 2.84 -14.63
C TYR A 247 8.80 1.98 -14.54
N LYS A 248 8.07 1.75 -15.66
CA LYS A 248 6.81 0.98 -15.65
C LYS A 248 6.95 -0.38 -14.96
N LYS A 249 8.00 -1.15 -15.32
CA LYS A 249 8.24 -2.47 -14.69
C LYS A 249 8.49 -2.39 -13.19
N GLU A 250 9.29 -1.42 -12.76
CA GLU A 250 9.58 -1.20 -11.34
C GLU A 250 8.31 -0.81 -10.57
N VAL A 251 7.51 0.08 -11.13
CA VAL A 251 6.24 0.54 -10.53
C VAL A 251 5.21 -0.58 -10.44
N ILE A 252 5.09 -1.43 -11.47
CA ILE A 252 4.24 -2.63 -11.41
C ILE A 252 4.65 -3.51 -10.23
N LYS A 253 5.93 -3.81 -10.12
CA LYS A 253 6.49 -4.66 -9.07
C LYS A 253 6.36 -4.05 -7.68
N SER A 254 6.52 -2.73 -7.55
CA SER A 254 6.41 -2.02 -6.27
C SER A 254 5.03 -2.17 -5.62
N LEU A 255 3.92 -2.12 -6.38
CA LEU A 255 2.60 -2.40 -5.81
C LEU A 255 2.53 -3.81 -5.22
N CYS A 256 3.10 -4.79 -5.90
CA CYS A 256 3.02 -6.19 -5.47
C CYS A 256 3.86 -6.47 -4.22
N ILE A 257 5.07 -5.92 -4.15
CA ILE A 257 6.05 -6.20 -3.10
C ILE A 257 5.90 -5.21 -1.94
N ASP A 258 5.98 -3.90 -2.21
CA ASP A 258 6.00 -2.88 -1.17
C ASP A 258 4.64 -2.77 -0.44
N ALA A 259 3.52 -2.92 -1.17
CA ALA A 259 2.19 -3.03 -0.55
C ALA A 259 1.89 -4.45 -0.02
N ASN A 260 2.85 -5.36 -0.10
CA ASN A 260 2.77 -6.73 0.42
C ASN A 260 1.58 -7.54 -0.12
N PHE A 261 1.20 -7.36 -1.41
CA PHE A 261 0.13 -8.16 -2.02
C PHE A 261 0.61 -9.56 -2.42
N PHE A 262 1.83 -9.70 -2.94
CA PHE A 262 2.36 -10.94 -3.49
C PHE A 262 3.59 -11.46 -2.73
N SER A 263 3.55 -11.34 -1.40
CA SER A 263 4.53 -12.01 -0.54
C SER A 263 4.17 -13.48 -0.33
N PHE A 264 5.13 -14.25 0.17
CA PHE A 264 4.96 -15.65 0.52
C PHE A 264 3.74 -15.91 1.42
N ARG A 265 3.60 -15.14 2.51
CA ARG A 265 2.48 -15.29 3.46
C ARG A 265 1.14 -14.93 2.83
N LYS A 266 1.11 -13.97 1.90
CA LYS A 266 -0.12 -13.62 1.17
C LYS A 266 -0.55 -14.72 0.22
N PHE A 267 0.38 -15.36 -0.50
CA PHE A 267 0.04 -16.50 -1.33
C PHE A 267 -0.49 -17.69 -0.52
N LEU A 268 0.10 -17.99 0.65
CA LEU A 268 -0.46 -18.98 1.58
C LEU A 268 -1.89 -18.60 2.02
N TYR A 269 -2.10 -17.34 2.37
CA TYR A 269 -3.42 -16.84 2.75
C TYR A 269 -4.43 -16.94 1.60
N TYR A 270 -4.06 -16.57 0.38
CA TYR A 270 -4.91 -16.71 -0.79
C TYR A 270 -5.21 -18.16 -1.12
N ARG A 271 -4.26 -19.05 -0.92
CA ARG A 271 -4.50 -20.50 -1.07
C ARG A 271 -5.48 -21.01 -0.02
N LYS A 272 -5.35 -20.64 1.24
CA LYS A 272 -6.31 -20.99 2.31
C LYS A 272 -7.73 -20.50 2.02
N LEU A 273 -7.88 -19.37 1.34
CA LEU A 273 -9.18 -18.84 0.90
C LEU A 273 -9.67 -19.45 -0.42
N ASP A 274 -8.92 -20.36 -1.01
CA ASP A 274 -9.16 -20.97 -2.33
C ASP A 274 -9.28 -19.97 -3.50
N ILE A 275 -8.70 -18.79 -3.35
CA ILE A 275 -8.62 -17.77 -4.42
C ILE A 275 -7.30 -17.84 -5.20
N TYR A 276 -6.33 -18.64 -4.75
CA TYR A 276 -5.13 -19.02 -5.45
C TYR A 276 -5.10 -20.54 -5.66
N ASN A 277 -5.15 -20.98 -6.90
CA ASN A 277 -5.20 -22.38 -7.33
C ASN A 277 -4.52 -22.54 -8.69
N MET A 278 -4.55 -23.74 -9.26
CA MET A 278 -3.91 -24.02 -10.55
C MET A 278 -4.46 -23.20 -11.72
N ASP A 279 -5.74 -22.85 -11.69
CA ASP A 279 -6.33 -22.00 -12.74
C ASP A 279 -5.72 -20.60 -12.72
N ILE A 280 -5.61 -20.00 -11.54
CA ILE A 280 -4.96 -18.69 -11.33
C ILE A 280 -3.48 -18.75 -11.65
N TYR A 281 -2.77 -19.80 -11.19
CA TYR A 281 -1.36 -19.98 -11.52
C TYR A 281 -1.15 -20.01 -13.04
N ASN A 282 -1.89 -20.86 -13.74
CA ASN A 282 -1.77 -21.02 -15.20
C ASN A 282 -2.16 -19.76 -15.97
N LYS A 283 -3.20 -19.07 -15.53
CA LYS A 283 -3.67 -17.82 -16.15
C LYS A 283 -2.59 -16.75 -16.15
N TYR A 284 -1.81 -16.63 -15.06
CA TYR A 284 -0.85 -15.54 -14.88
C TYR A 284 0.62 -16.00 -14.87
N LYS A 285 0.94 -17.25 -15.21
CA LYS A 285 2.30 -17.81 -15.11
C LYS A 285 3.37 -16.99 -15.82
N ASN A 286 3.05 -16.40 -16.98
CA ASN A 286 4.01 -15.64 -17.76
C ASN A 286 4.35 -14.25 -17.19
N ILE A 287 3.55 -13.77 -16.24
CA ILE A 287 3.74 -12.45 -15.62
C ILE A 287 4.22 -12.53 -14.17
N TRP A 288 4.22 -13.71 -13.52
CA TRP A 288 4.71 -13.85 -12.15
C TRP A 288 6.10 -13.25 -11.93
N PRO A 289 7.10 -13.45 -12.83
CA PRO A 289 8.43 -12.87 -12.62
C PRO A 289 8.45 -11.34 -12.62
N MET A 290 7.44 -10.70 -13.21
CA MET A 290 7.28 -9.24 -13.21
C MET A 290 6.63 -8.74 -11.92
N LEU A 291 5.83 -9.59 -11.26
CA LEU A 291 4.99 -9.19 -10.13
C LEU A 291 5.59 -9.53 -8.76
N CYS A 292 6.35 -10.61 -8.65
CA CYS A 292 6.94 -11.04 -7.39
C CYS A 292 8.30 -11.73 -7.57
N ASP A 293 9.05 -11.84 -6.47
CA ASP A 293 10.35 -12.51 -6.41
C ASP A 293 10.25 -13.98 -5.95
N LEU A 294 9.05 -14.55 -5.94
CA LEU A 294 8.84 -15.93 -5.55
C LEU A 294 9.19 -16.87 -6.71
N ASP A 295 9.85 -17.97 -6.36
CA ASP A 295 10.22 -19.03 -7.29
C ASP A 295 8.98 -19.63 -7.97
N GLU A 296 9.04 -19.85 -9.29
CA GLU A 296 7.93 -20.37 -10.08
C GLU A 296 7.51 -21.78 -9.63
N ASP A 297 8.49 -22.65 -9.30
CA ASP A 297 8.22 -23.99 -8.78
C ASP A 297 7.50 -23.93 -7.45
N PHE A 298 7.85 -22.95 -6.60
CA PHE A 298 7.14 -22.69 -5.35
C PHE A 298 5.69 -22.29 -5.61
N LEU A 299 5.44 -21.31 -6.48
CA LEU A 299 4.09 -20.86 -6.83
C LEU A 299 3.24 -22.00 -7.38
N LYS A 300 3.78 -22.78 -8.31
CA LYS A 300 3.09 -23.95 -8.87
C LYS A 300 2.75 -24.98 -7.80
N LYS A 301 3.73 -25.36 -7.00
CA LYS A 301 3.52 -26.37 -5.94
C LYS A 301 2.50 -25.93 -4.90
N LEU A 302 2.50 -24.65 -4.52
CA LEU A 302 1.48 -24.11 -3.63
C LEU A 302 0.09 -24.17 -4.28
N ALA A 303 -0.03 -23.88 -5.57
CA ALA A 303 -1.30 -23.96 -6.30
C ALA A 303 -1.84 -25.41 -6.39
N GLU A 304 -0.94 -26.40 -6.46
CA GLU A 304 -1.26 -27.85 -6.48
C GLU A 304 -1.58 -28.43 -5.09
N THR A 305 -1.14 -27.77 -4.01
CA THR A 305 -1.26 -28.27 -2.63
C THR A 305 -2.72 -28.33 -2.18
N GLU A 306 -3.16 -29.43 -1.61
CA GLU A 306 -4.49 -29.57 -1.02
C GLU A 306 -4.74 -28.56 0.12
N LEU A 307 -5.97 -28.07 0.27
CA LEU A 307 -6.30 -27.00 1.23
C LEU A 307 -5.94 -27.33 2.68
N ASN A 308 -6.12 -28.59 3.07
CA ASN A 308 -5.78 -29.10 4.40
C ASN A 308 -4.27 -29.23 4.66
N GLU A 309 -3.44 -29.19 3.59
CA GLU A 309 -1.98 -29.30 3.66
C GLU A 309 -1.29 -27.95 3.58
N VAL A 310 -2.00 -26.87 3.27
CA VAL A 310 -1.42 -25.54 3.08
C VAL A 310 -0.64 -25.05 4.32
N GLU A 311 -1.07 -25.43 5.52
CA GLU A 311 -0.36 -25.09 6.76
C GLU A 311 1.02 -25.75 6.86
N ASN A 312 1.18 -26.92 6.25
CA ASN A 312 2.46 -27.63 6.22
C ASN A 312 3.41 -27.07 5.16
N PHE A 313 2.93 -26.24 4.25
CA PHE A 313 3.73 -25.72 3.15
C PHE A 313 4.82 -24.72 3.60
N GLU A 314 4.61 -23.97 4.68
CA GLU A 314 5.63 -23.15 5.31
C GLU A 314 6.81 -24.00 5.80
N ASN A 315 6.52 -25.16 6.35
CA ASN A 315 7.52 -26.16 6.76
C ASN A 315 8.36 -26.58 5.55
N TYR A 316 7.76 -26.87 4.42
CA TYR A 316 8.45 -27.29 3.21
C TYR A 316 9.51 -26.27 2.75
N ARG A 317 9.17 -24.99 2.72
CA ARG A 317 10.11 -23.93 2.29
C ARG A 317 11.31 -23.82 3.22
N ILE A 318 11.08 -23.83 4.54
CA ILE A 318 12.13 -23.80 5.54
C ILE A 318 13.02 -25.05 5.42
N LEU A 319 12.44 -26.23 5.26
CA LEU A 319 13.17 -27.48 5.15
C LEU A 319 13.98 -27.55 3.85
N LYS A 320 13.41 -27.18 2.71
CA LYS A 320 14.14 -27.09 1.43
C LYS A 320 15.34 -26.13 1.51
N PHE A 321 15.18 -24.99 2.18
CA PHE A 321 16.26 -24.06 2.43
C PHE A 321 17.30 -24.65 3.39
N TYR A 322 16.87 -25.32 4.45
CA TYR A 322 17.73 -26.00 5.40
C TYR A 322 18.62 -27.05 4.73
N GLU A 323 18.10 -27.82 3.79
CA GLU A 323 18.82 -28.85 3.06
C GLU A 323 19.91 -28.29 2.12
N LYS A 324 19.76 -27.04 1.69
CA LYS A 324 20.69 -26.37 0.79
C LYS A 324 22.01 -25.96 1.48
N TYR A 325 21.97 -25.73 2.80
CA TYR A 325 23.11 -25.18 3.54
C TYR A 325 23.47 -26.08 4.73
N ARG A 326 24.79 -26.22 4.95
CA ARG A 326 25.32 -26.98 6.09
C ARG A 326 25.11 -26.25 7.43
N ASN A 327 25.23 -24.93 7.41
CA ASN A 327 25.22 -24.08 8.58
C ASN A 327 24.05 -23.13 8.51
N ILE A 328 23.06 -23.30 9.38
CA ILE A 328 21.86 -22.46 9.42
C ILE A 328 21.88 -21.55 10.63
N TYR A 329 21.57 -20.29 10.39
CA TYR A 329 21.33 -19.27 11.40
C TYR A 329 19.91 -18.74 11.29
N ILE A 330 19.35 -18.25 12.39
CA ILE A 330 18.06 -17.55 12.40
C ILE A 330 18.33 -16.08 12.71
N TYR A 331 17.95 -15.17 11.85
CA TYR A 331 18.05 -13.74 12.12
C TYR A 331 16.76 -13.24 12.79
N GLY A 332 16.90 -12.58 13.95
CA GLY A 332 15.81 -12.10 14.78
C GLY A 332 15.61 -12.96 16.04
N SER A 333 14.89 -12.42 17.00
CA SER A 333 14.58 -13.05 18.29
C SER A 333 13.11 -12.87 18.70
N GLY A 334 12.28 -12.35 17.76
CA GLY A 334 10.87 -12.04 17.97
C GLY A 334 9.93 -13.19 17.60
N ILE A 335 8.66 -12.87 17.40
CA ILE A 335 7.58 -13.84 17.12
C ILE A 335 7.89 -14.67 15.88
N VAL A 336 8.29 -14.05 14.77
CA VAL A 336 8.57 -14.78 13.51
C VAL A 336 9.74 -15.74 13.65
N ALA A 337 10.79 -15.35 14.39
CA ALA A 337 11.92 -16.24 14.68
C ALA A 337 11.48 -17.45 15.53
N ASN A 338 10.60 -17.27 16.51
CA ASN A 338 10.06 -18.36 17.31
C ASN A 338 9.20 -19.33 16.47
N GLU A 339 8.42 -18.84 15.50
CA GLU A 339 7.67 -19.70 14.56
C GLU A 339 8.64 -20.57 13.75
N VAL A 340 9.73 -20.01 13.23
CA VAL A 340 10.79 -20.77 12.53
C VAL A 340 11.37 -21.85 13.43
N VAL A 341 11.68 -21.52 14.69
CA VAL A 341 12.21 -22.47 15.69
C VAL A 341 11.26 -23.65 15.90
N GLU A 342 9.96 -23.38 16.06
CA GLU A 342 8.98 -24.45 16.26
C GLU A 342 8.91 -25.39 15.05
N ILE A 343 9.01 -24.86 13.82
CA ILE A 343 9.06 -25.65 12.59
C ILE A 343 10.32 -26.53 12.56
N LEU A 344 11.50 -25.96 12.84
CA LEU A 344 12.76 -26.71 12.86
C LEU A 344 12.73 -27.81 13.93
N LYS A 345 12.29 -27.51 15.16
CA LYS A 345 12.19 -28.48 16.25
C LYS A 345 11.25 -29.65 15.92
N ARG A 346 10.04 -29.40 15.38
CA ARG A 346 9.10 -30.43 14.96
C ARG A 346 9.71 -31.38 13.93
N ASN A 347 10.61 -30.86 13.09
CA ASN A 347 11.32 -31.66 12.07
C ASN A 347 12.69 -32.15 12.52
N LYS A 348 13.01 -32.09 13.82
CA LYS A 348 14.30 -32.51 14.41
C LYS A 348 15.52 -31.89 13.71
N LYS A 349 15.39 -30.61 13.31
CA LYS A 349 16.45 -29.81 12.73
C LYS A 349 16.98 -28.83 13.75
N ASP A 350 18.29 -28.59 13.71
CA ASP A 350 19.00 -27.68 14.60
C ASP A 350 19.57 -26.49 13.84
N TRP A 351 19.95 -25.44 14.55
CA TRP A 351 20.58 -24.25 13.98
C TRP A 351 21.74 -23.79 14.88
N ILE A 352 22.67 -22.98 14.33
CA ILE A 352 23.90 -22.64 15.07
C ILE A 352 23.65 -21.61 16.16
N SER A 353 22.98 -20.49 15.79
CA SER A 353 22.66 -19.42 16.74
C SER A 353 21.62 -18.46 16.15
N PHE A 354 21.12 -17.56 16.99
CA PHE A 354 20.34 -16.41 16.55
C PHE A 354 21.27 -15.25 16.22
N LEU A 355 20.93 -14.51 15.15
CA LEU A 355 21.63 -13.31 14.70
C LEU A 355 20.76 -12.09 14.98
N VAL A 356 21.33 -11.02 15.50
CA VAL A 356 20.62 -9.75 15.76
C VAL A 356 21.50 -8.56 15.39
N SER A 357 20.90 -7.42 15.10
CA SER A 357 21.64 -6.17 14.85
C SER A 357 22.32 -5.62 16.10
N ASP A 358 21.68 -5.80 17.27
CA ASP A 358 22.17 -5.33 18.56
C ASP A 358 21.89 -6.36 19.65
N VAL A 359 22.95 -6.86 20.25
CA VAL A 359 22.86 -7.86 21.33
C VAL A 359 22.45 -7.23 22.67
N SER A 360 22.66 -5.93 22.87
CA SER A 360 22.33 -5.27 24.15
C SER A 360 20.82 -5.22 24.41
N LEU A 361 20.02 -5.31 23.36
CA LEU A 361 18.55 -5.31 23.42
C LEU A 361 17.95 -6.70 23.57
N ASN A 362 18.77 -7.75 23.65
CA ASN A 362 18.32 -9.13 23.61
C ASN A 362 18.83 -9.92 24.83
N LYS A 363 18.14 -11.02 25.15
CA LYS A 363 18.65 -12.01 26.10
C LYS A 363 19.92 -12.65 25.55
N GLN A 364 20.81 -13.13 26.39
CA GLN A 364 22.02 -13.80 25.92
C GLN A 364 21.76 -15.12 25.19
N ASN A 365 20.69 -15.82 25.58
CA ASN A 365 20.28 -17.10 25.01
C ASN A 365 18.78 -17.12 24.72
N LEU A 366 18.40 -17.79 23.63
CA LEU A 366 17.04 -18.10 23.24
C LEU A 366 16.98 -19.57 22.79
N HIS A 367 16.05 -20.36 23.32
CA HIS A 367 15.90 -21.80 23.02
C HIS A 367 17.21 -22.60 23.16
N ASN A 368 18.02 -22.30 24.16
CA ASN A 368 19.34 -22.89 24.40
C ASN A 368 20.40 -22.59 23.34
N HIS A 369 20.18 -21.61 22.47
CA HIS A 369 21.15 -21.13 21.49
C HIS A 369 21.59 -19.70 21.82
N ASN A 370 22.84 -19.41 21.54
CA ASN A 370 23.40 -18.08 21.74
C ASN A 370 22.77 -17.06 20.80
N ILE A 371 22.63 -15.83 21.28
CA ILE A 371 22.29 -14.67 20.44
C ILE A 371 23.59 -13.92 20.18
N VAL A 372 23.96 -13.78 18.91
CA VAL A 372 25.19 -13.12 18.48
C VAL A 372 24.91 -11.95 17.55
N LYS A 373 25.80 -10.96 17.57
CA LYS A 373 25.70 -9.83 16.66
C LYS A 373 25.97 -10.29 15.23
N PHE A 374 25.08 -9.91 14.33
CA PHE A 374 25.25 -10.18 12.90
C PHE A 374 26.41 -9.38 12.30
N GLU A 375 27.28 -10.05 11.56
CA GLU A 375 28.31 -9.45 10.74
C GLU A 375 28.28 -10.07 9.33
N LYS A 376 28.33 -9.23 8.29
CA LYS A 376 28.24 -9.69 6.87
C LYS A 376 29.26 -10.78 6.53
N LYS A 377 30.45 -10.77 7.14
CA LYS A 377 31.49 -11.79 6.95
C LYS A 377 31.09 -13.21 7.41
N MET A 378 29.96 -13.33 8.16
CA MET A 378 29.42 -14.64 8.56
C MET A 378 28.77 -15.38 7.39
N ILE A 379 28.37 -14.68 6.34
CA ILE A 379 27.75 -15.28 5.16
C ILE A 379 28.87 -15.89 4.28
N LYS A 380 29.02 -17.20 4.39
CA LYS A 380 29.93 -18.01 3.59
C LYS A 380 29.14 -18.93 2.66
N LYS A 381 29.80 -19.59 1.72
CA LYS A 381 29.17 -20.46 0.69
C LYS A 381 28.23 -21.54 1.28
N ASP A 382 28.56 -22.04 2.47
CA ASP A 382 27.83 -23.12 3.16
C ASP A 382 26.87 -22.60 4.25
N VAL A 383 26.68 -21.29 4.34
CA VAL A 383 25.84 -20.64 5.35
C VAL A 383 24.53 -20.15 4.76
N GLY A 384 23.42 -20.54 5.38
CA GLY A 384 22.09 -20.02 5.15
C GLY A 384 21.54 -19.27 6.35
N ILE A 385 20.83 -18.18 6.13
CA ILE A 385 20.21 -17.39 7.19
C ILE A 385 18.70 -17.35 6.96
N ILE A 386 17.92 -17.89 7.88
CA ILE A 386 16.47 -17.75 7.89
C ILE A 386 16.13 -16.43 8.58
N MET A 387 15.56 -15.50 7.82
CA MET A 387 15.23 -14.16 8.28
C MET A 387 13.90 -14.17 9.03
N GLY A 388 13.95 -14.52 10.32
CA GLY A 388 12.82 -14.58 11.25
C GLY A 388 12.34 -13.20 11.69
N VAL A 389 12.11 -12.31 10.74
CA VAL A 389 11.67 -10.91 10.91
C VAL A 389 10.52 -10.57 9.96
N ASN A 390 9.77 -9.51 10.24
CA ASN A 390 8.76 -9.02 9.33
C ASN A 390 9.38 -8.33 8.09
N TYR A 391 8.56 -8.03 7.08
CA TYR A 391 8.99 -7.43 5.82
C TYR A 391 9.75 -6.10 6.01
N LYS A 392 9.25 -5.21 6.86
CA LYS A 392 9.90 -3.93 7.17
C LYS A 392 11.33 -4.14 7.67
N ASN A 393 11.47 -4.95 8.71
CA ASN A 393 12.78 -5.22 9.32
C ASN A 393 13.73 -5.95 8.37
N TYR A 394 13.21 -6.83 7.49
CA TYR A 394 14.01 -7.47 6.45
C TYR A 394 14.66 -6.45 5.52
N ASN A 395 13.88 -5.53 4.96
CA ASN A 395 14.39 -4.52 4.03
C ASN A 395 15.41 -3.58 4.71
N GLU A 396 15.15 -3.17 5.95
CA GLU A 396 16.10 -2.38 6.72
C GLU A 396 17.42 -3.11 6.93
N ILE A 397 17.38 -4.41 7.25
CA ILE A 397 18.54 -5.25 7.47
C ILE A 397 19.33 -5.44 6.17
N VAL A 398 18.64 -5.78 5.06
CA VAL A 398 19.26 -5.95 3.75
C VAL A 398 19.96 -4.65 3.31
N LYS A 399 19.33 -3.51 3.48
CA LYS A 399 19.88 -2.19 3.20
C LYS A 399 21.07 -1.86 4.11
N LYS A 400 20.89 -1.99 5.43
CA LYS A 400 21.89 -1.66 6.45
C LYS A 400 23.21 -2.41 6.22
N TYR A 401 23.14 -3.69 5.86
CA TYR A 401 24.32 -4.55 5.69
C TYR A 401 24.71 -4.75 4.22
N ASN A 402 23.99 -4.10 3.27
CA ASN A 402 24.22 -4.26 1.83
C ASN A 402 24.24 -5.75 1.40
N LEU A 403 23.12 -6.44 1.63
CA LEU A 403 23.01 -7.89 1.40
C LEU A 403 22.41 -8.25 0.02
N TYR A 404 22.13 -7.31 -0.84
CA TYR A 404 21.48 -7.52 -2.15
C TYR A 404 22.16 -8.59 -3.02
N THR A 405 23.49 -8.70 -2.96
CA THR A 405 24.25 -9.70 -3.72
C THR A 405 24.30 -11.09 -3.05
N LEU A 406 23.72 -11.23 -1.87
CA LEU A 406 23.76 -12.43 -1.03
C LEU A 406 22.36 -13.01 -0.80
N GLU A 407 21.36 -12.59 -1.57
CA GLU A 407 19.96 -13.02 -1.42
C GLU A 407 19.77 -14.53 -1.47
N ASN A 408 20.58 -15.24 -2.26
CA ASN A 408 20.56 -16.71 -2.30
C ASN A 408 20.88 -17.37 -0.95
N HIS A 409 21.55 -16.67 -0.02
CA HIS A 409 21.86 -17.11 1.32
C HIS A 409 20.82 -16.72 2.37
N LEU A 410 19.77 -16.02 1.97
CA LEU A 410 18.72 -15.52 2.84
C LEU A 410 17.38 -16.18 2.49
N LEU A 411 16.68 -16.66 3.50
CA LEU A 411 15.29 -17.08 3.38
C LEU A 411 14.39 -16.07 4.11
N ALA A 412 13.69 -15.26 3.38
CA ALA A 412 12.72 -14.32 3.95
C ALA A 412 11.44 -15.03 4.40
N MET A 413 10.94 -14.66 5.58
CA MET A 413 9.76 -15.29 6.23
C MET A 413 8.51 -14.38 6.24
N TYR A 414 8.51 -13.32 5.44
CA TYR A 414 7.35 -12.41 5.31
C TYR A 414 6.45 -12.75 4.15
#